data_12d9b2992faaec77cd9cdf4613686566
#
_entry.id   12d9b2992faaec77cd9cdf4613686566
#
_cell.length_a   1.000
_cell.length_b   1.000
_cell.length_c   1.000
_cell.angle_alpha   90.00
_cell.angle_beta   90.00
_cell.angle_gamma   90.00
#
_symmetry.space_group_name_H-M   'P 1'
#
loop_
_entity.id
_entity.type
_entity.pdbx_description
1 polymer ?
#
loop_
_entity_poly.entity_id
_entity_poly.type
_entity_poly.pdbx_seq_one_letter_code
_entity_poly.pdbx_strand_id
1 'polypeptide(L)'
;ADLLSQGEHDERVLSVLIVLSDAHARVVDSEVERQLRDLKNRAVVERALSNHGAIIVAQSLQEAIDIINEIAPEHLELMVEAPWNLVGRVQNAGAIFLGPFSPETVGDYLAGTNHVLPTGGTARFSSPLGVDDFLKKSNIVSFSEEALSEFREYVRRMAGMEGLDAHARAVEMRFLNKKKAQKGQDGPSKTRRRG
;
A
#
# COMPACT_ATOMS: atom_id res chain seq x y z
N ALA A 1 -14.33 -4.06 -25.21
CA ALA A 1 -14.07 -2.62 -25.31
C ALA A 1 -13.03 -2.19 -24.30
N ASP A 2 -13.15 -2.58 -23.06
CA ASP A 2 -12.31 -2.13 -21.94
C ASP A 2 -10.82 -2.54 -22.10
N LEU A 3 -10.57 -3.75 -22.61
CA LEU A 3 -9.21 -4.17 -22.99
C LEU A 3 -8.58 -3.28 -24.07
N LEU A 4 -9.41 -2.80 -25.01
CA LEU A 4 -8.98 -1.89 -26.07
C LEU A 4 -8.77 -0.47 -25.54
N SER A 5 -9.64 0.00 -24.65
CA SER A 5 -9.52 1.27 -23.94
C SER A 5 -8.17 1.36 -23.20
N GLN A 6 -7.85 0.34 -22.44
CA GLN A 6 -6.56 0.25 -21.77
C GLN A 6 -5.39 0.29 -22.77
N GLY A 7 -5.49 -0.41 -23.91
CA GLY A 7 -4.47 -0.42 -24.94
C GLY A 7 -4.24 0.91 -25.67
N GLU A 8 -5.17 1.87 -25.59
CA GLU A 8 -5.01 3.19 -26.23
C GLU A 8 -4.04 4.13 -25.51
N HIS A 9 -3.73 3.87 -24.23
CA HIS A 9 -2.88 4.75 -23.42
C HIS A 9 -1.40 4.73 -23.87
N ASP A 10 -0.80 3.54 -24.03
CA ASP A 10 0.63 3.40 -24.41
C ASP A 10 0.90 1.98 -24.93
N GLU A 11 1.89 1.82 -25.80
CA GLU A 11 2.31 0.52 -26.38
C GLU A 11 2.85 -0.49 -25.37
N ARG A 12 3.20 -0.03 -24.15
CA ARG A 12 3.76 -0.82 -23.04
C ARG A 12 2.71 -1.27 -22.04
N VAL A 13 1.47 -0.87 -22.24
CA VAL A 13 0.38 -1.18 -21.32
C VAL A 13 0.07 -2.68 -21.30
N LEU A 14 -0.05 -3.22 -20.11
CA LEU A 14 -0.53 -4.58 -19.88
C LEU A 14 -2.06 -4.59 -19.90
N SER A 15 -2.66 -5.38 -20.81
CA SER A 15 -4.11 -5.58 -20.92
C SER A 15 -4.41 -7.06 -20.80
N VAL A 16 -5.00 -7.50 -19.69
CA VAL A 16 -5.22 -8.91 -19.37
C VAL A 16 -6.67 -9.22 -19.14
N LEU A 17 -7.15 -10.25 -19.80
CA LEU A 17 -8.44 -10.88 -19.54
C LEU A 17 -8.24 -12.18 -18.74
N ILE A 18 -8.98 -12.36 -17.65
CA ILE A 18 -9.03 -13.63 -16.92
C ILE A 18 -10.45 -14.17 -17.01
N VAL A 19 -10.61 -15.37 -17.52
CA VAL A 19 -11.91 -16.06 -17.67
C VAL A 19 -11.86 -17.46 -17.12
N LEU A 20 -13.02 -18.09 -16.92
CA LEU A 20 -13.14 -19.46 -16.37
C LEU A 20 -13.45 -20.51 -17.45
N SER A 21 -13.44 -20.13 -18.73
CA SER A 21 -13.66 -21.09 -19.81
C SER A 21 -13.03 -20.66 -21.13
N ASP A 22 -12.53 -21.63 -21.88
CA ASP A 22 -12.01 -21.43 -23.23
C ASP A 22 -13.06 -20.90 -24.22
N ALA A 23 -14.33 -21.27 -24.04
CA ALA A 23 -15.40 -20.77 -24.89
C ALA A 23 -15.56 -19.26 -24.74
N HIS A 24 -15.52 -18.75 -23.50
CA HIS A 24 -15.60 -17.32 -23.23
C HIS A 24 -14.34 -16.59 -23.74
N ALA A 25 -13.16 -17.16 -23.52
CA ALA A 25 -11.91 -16.61 -24.04
C ALA A 25 -12.00 -16.36 -25.56
N ARG A 26 -12.41 -17.36 -26.34
CA ARG A 26 -12.57 -17.25 -27.80
C ARG A 26 -13.59 -16.21 -28.23
N VAL A 27 -14.71 -16.08 -27.51
CA VAL A 27 -15.74 -15.07 -27.83
C VAL A 27 -15.18 -13.67 -27.64
N VAL A 28 -14.49 -13.42 -26.52
CA VAL A 28 -13.89 -12.10 -26.25
C VAL A 28 -12.76 -11.80 -27.24
N ASP A 29 -11.90 -12.75 -27.54
CA ASP A 29 -10.82 -12.60 -28.50
C ASP A 29 -11.34 -12.18 -29.89
N SER A 30 -12.35 -12.89 -30.41
CA SER A 30 -13.00 -12.52 -31.68
C SER A 30 -13.64 -11.14 -31.64
N GLU A 31 -14.19 -10.73 -30.50
CA GLU A 31 -14.80 -9.42 -30.33
C GLU A 31 -13.75 -8.30 -30.23
N VAL A 32 -12.62 -8.56 -29.59
CA VAL A 32 -11.46 -7.66 -29.60
C VAL A 32 -10.96 -7.42 -31.01
N GLU A 33 -10.76 -8.48 -31.80
CA GLU A 33 -10.35 -8.35 -33.20
C GLU A 33 -11.36 -7.56 -34.04
N ARG A 34 -12.67 -7.78 -33.81
CA ARG A 34 -13.74 -7.08 -34.51
C ARG A 34 -13.71 -5.59 -34.20
N GLN A 35 -13.68 -5.20 -32.93
CA GLN A 35 -13.71 -3.80 -32.49
C GLN A 35 -12.44 -3.06 -32.86
N LEU A 36 -11.27 -3.72 -32.80
CA LEU A 36 -9.98 -3.14 -33.14
C LEU A 36 -9.92 -2.57 -34.56
N ARG A 37 -10.69 -3.16 -35.51
CA ARG A 37 -10.72 -2.71 -36.91
C ARG A 37 -11.27 -1.28 -37.07
N ASP A 38 -12.16 -0.86 -36.14
CA ASP A 38 -12.88 0.39 -36.22
C ASP A 38 -12.21 1.51 -35.40
N LEU A 39 -11.11 1.19 -34.67
CA LEU A 39 -10.44 2.17 -33.84
C LEU A 39 -9.56 3.12 -34.66
N LYS A 40 -9.59 4.40 -34.30
CA LYS A 40 -8.73 5.43 -34.89
C LYS A 40 -7.25 5.22 -34.56
N ASN A 41 -6.96 4.82 -33.30
CA ASN A 41 -5.62 4.58 -32.79
C ASN A 41 -5.20 3.11 -32.87
N ARG A 42 -5.77 2.36 -33.83
CA ARG A 42 -5.56 0.93 -34.00
C ARG A 42 -4.11 0.49 -33.86
N ALA A 43 -3.16 1.20 -34.47
CA ALA A 43 -1.77 0.79 -34.51
C ALA A 43 -1.11 0.78 -33.10
N VAL A 44 -1.51 1.66 -32.21
CA VAL A 44 -1.03 1.69 -30.82
C VAL A 44 -1.62 0.50 -30.05
N VAL A 45 -2.93 0.30 -30.14
CA VAL A 45 -3.63 -0.80 -29.46
C VAL A 45 -3.12 -2.17 -29.95
N GLU A 46 -2.93 -2.35 -31.27
CA GLU A 46 -2.36 -3.59 -31.82
C GLU A 46 -0.98 -3.90 -31.22
N ARG A 47 -0.12 -2.90 -31.09
CA ARG A 47 1.21 -3.10 -30.47
C ARG A 47 1.11 -3.41 -28.98
N ALA A 48 0.26 -2.70 -28.24
CA ALA A 48 0.03 -2.96 -26.82
C ALA A 48 -0.46 -4.40 -26.60
N LEU A 49 -1.50 -4.82 -27.32
CA LEU A 49 -2.05 -6.17 -27.20
C LEU A 49 -1.08 -7.25 -27.66
N SER A 50 -0.34 -7.02 -28.75
CA SER A 50 0.63 -8.01 -29.27
C SER A 50 1.81 -8.21 -28.33
N ASN A 51 2.26 -7.17 -27.66
CA ASN A 51 3.44 -7.22 -26.80
C ASN A 51 3.09 -7.59 -25.36
N HIS A 52 1.97 -7.14 -24.86
CA HIS A 52 1.61 -7.18 -23.44
C HIS A 52 0.14 -7.59 -23.17
N GLY A 53 -0.61 -7.95 -24.21
CA GLY A 53 -1.96 -8.51 -24.05
C GLY A 53 -1.92 -9.97 -23.66
N ALA A 54 -2.86 -10.41 -22.82
CA ALA A 54 -3.01 -11.81 -22.48
C ALA A 54 -4.46 -12.19 -22.20
N ILE A 55 -4.85 -13.40 -22.62
CA ILE A 55 -6.10 -14.05 -22.19
C ILE A 55 -5.71 -15.27 -21.37
N ILE A 56 -6.11 -15.31 -20.12
CA ILE A 56 -5.81 -16.38 -19.17
C ILE A 56 -7.10 -17.14 -18.86
N VAL A 57 -7.08 -18.45 -19.02
CA VAL A 57 -8.19 -19.31 -18.61
C VAL A 57 -7.85 -19.94 -17.26
N ALA A 58 -8.43 -19.40 -16.20
CA ALA A 58 -8.26 -19.91 -14.85
C ALA A 58 -9.18 -21.12 -14.58
N GLN A 59 -8.70 -22.09 -13.80
CA GLN A 59 -9.45 -23.30 -13.46
C GLN A 59 -10.53 -23.04 -12.40
N SER A 60 -10.40 -21.97 -11.65
CA SER A 60 -11.32 -21.58 -10.59
C SER A 60 -11.31 -20.07 -10.34
N LEU A 61 -12.37 -19.60 -9.67
CA LEU A 61 -12.43 -18.21 -9.22
C LEU A 61 -11.33 -17.88 -8.18
N GLN A 62 -10.87 -18.87 -7.40
CA GLN A 62 -9.75 -18.68 -6.48
C GLN A 62 -8.47 -18.41 -7.24
N GLU A 63 -8.15 -19.23 -8.23
CA GLU A 63 -6.97 -19.04 -9.06
C GLU A 63 -7.01 -17.69 -9.81
N ALA A 64 -8.18 -17.28 -10.30
CA ALA A 64 -8.33 -15.97 -10.92
C ALA A 64 -7.96 -14.82 -9.95
N ILE A 65 -8.41 -14.89 -8.69
CA ILE A 65 -8.05 -13.91 -7.66
C ILE A 65 -6.57 -13.96 -7.31
N ASP A 66 -5.97 -15.13 -7.24
CA ASP A 66 -4.55 -15.28 -6.95
C ASP A 66 -3.69 -14.65 -8.07
N ILE A 67 -4.07 -14.87 -9.32
CA ILE A 67 -3.43 -14.23 -10.50
C ILE A 67 -3.60 -12.69 -10.45
N ILE A 68 -4.81 -12.19 -10.13
CA ILE A 68 -5.06 -10.75 -9.96
C ILE A 68 -4.12 -10.16 -8.92
N ASN A 69 -4.02 -10.78 -7.75
CA ASN A 69 -3.15 -10.30 -6.67
C ASN A 69 -1.66 -10.38 -7.04
N GLU A 70 -1.27 -11.35 -7.87
CA GLU A 70 0.09 -11.46 -8.39
C GLU A 70 0.40 -10.39 -9.45
N ILE A 71 -0.53 -10.07 -10.34
CA ILE A 71 -0.38 -8.99 -11.32
C ILE A 71 -0.33 -7.63 -10.61
N ALA A 72 -1.15 -7.43 -9.58
CA ALA A 72 -1.35 -6.17 -8.89
C ALA A 72 -1.70 -5.03 -9.88
N PRO A 73 -2.83 -5.13 -10.58
CA PRO A 73 -3.17 -4.25 -11.68
C PRO A 73 -3.44 -2.81 -11.20
N GLU A 74 -3.21 -1.86 -12.08
CA GLU A 74 -3.64 -0.47 -11.93
C GLU A 74 -5.16 -0.38 -11.89
N HIS A 75 -5.82 -0.95 -12.90
CA HIS A 75 -7.26 -1.05 -13.04
C HIS A 75 -7.70 -2.51 -12.99
N LEU A 76 -8.63 -2.84 -12.11
CA LEU A 76 -9.26 -4.15 -12.04
C LEU A 76 -10.75 -4.04 -12.27
N GLU A 77 -11.26 -4.63 -13.33
CA GLU A 77 -12.68 -4.78 -13.54
C GLU A 77 -13.16 -6.17 -13.11
N LEU A 78 -14.13 -6.24 -12.21
CA LEU A 78 -14.77 -7.47 -11.75
C LEU A 78 -16.13 -7.64 -12.42
N MET A 79 -16.13 -8.19 -13.64
CA MET A 79 -17.35 -8.45 -14.43
C MET A 79 -17.95 -9.82 -14.13
N VAL A 80 -18.40 -10.02 -12.91
CA VAL A 80 -19.01 -11.26 -12.40
C VAL A 80 -20.39 -10.97 -11.82
N GLU A 81 -21.19 -12.03 -11.59
CA GLU A 81 -22.57 -11.90 -11.09
C GLU A 81 -22.66 -11.19 -9.73
N ALA A 82 -21.72 -11.49 -8.80
CA ALA A 82 -21.71 -10.92 -7.47
C ALA A 82 -20.33 -10.32 -7.11
N PRO A 83 -19.92 -9.20 -7.75
CA PRO A 83 -18.55 -8.67 -7.60
C PRO A 83 -18.23 -8.23 -6.16
N TRP A 84 -19.20 -7.74 -5.41
CA TRP A 84 -19.01 -7.35 -4.00
C TRP A 84 -18.50 -8.47 -3.11
N ASN A 85 -18.81 -9.73 -3.42
CA ASN A 85 -18.34 -10.88 -2.66
C ASN A 85 -16.85 -11.15 -2.86
N LEU A 86 -16.22 -10.54 -3.85
CA LEU A 86 -14.82 -10.73 -4.20
C LEU A 86 -13.91 -9.59 -3.72
N VAL A 87 -14.45 -8.40 -3.45
CA VAL A 87 -13.65 -7.21 -3.08
C VAL A 87 -12.71 -7.51 -1.92
N GLY A 88 -13.17 -8.19 -0.87
CA GLY A 88 -12.36 -8.54 0.30
C GLY A 88 -11.24 -9.55 0.03
N ARG A 89 -11.21 -10.17 -1.16
CA ARG A 89 -10.16 -11.13 -1.59
C ARG A 89 -9.12 -10.49 -2.48
N VAL A 90 -9.41 -9.32 -3.05
CA VAL A 90 -8.45 -8.52 -3.82
C VAL A 90 -7.59 -7.74 -2.84
N GLN A 91 -6.29 -8.02 -2.86
CA GLN A 91 -5.31 -7.38 -1.98
C GLN A 91 -4.54 -6.28 -2.70
N ASN A 92 -4.30 -6.47 -3.98
CA ASN A 92 -3.40 -5.64 -4.77
C ASN A 92 -4.09 -5.15 -6.05
N ALA A 93 -4.71 -3.97 -6.00
CA ALA A 93 -5.21 -3.27 -7.17
C ALA A 93 -5.21 -1.76 -6.91
N GLY A 94 -4.92 -0.96 -7.93
CA GLY A 94 -4.97 0.50 -7.84
C GLY A 94 -6.41 1.00 -7.71
N ALA A 95 -7.28 0.57 -8.62
CA ALA A 95 -8.72 0.82 -8.57
C ALA A 95 -9.50 -0.45 -8.91
N ILE A 96 -10.67 -0.63 -8.29
CA ILE A 96 -11.53 -1.80 -8.51
C ILE A 96 -12.89 -1.33 -9.00
N PHE A 97 -13.29 -1.80 -10.19
CA PHE A 97 -14.54 -1.47 -10.87
C PHE A 97 -15.48 -2.68 -10.81
N LEU A 98 -16.71 -2.46 -10.37
CA LEU A 98 -17.62 -3.55 -10.02
C LEU A 98 -18.81 -3.64 -10.97
N GLY A 99 -18.87 -4.73 -11.70
CA GLY A 99 -19.99 -5.05 -12.59
C GLY A 99 -19.97 -4.32 -13.93
N PRO A 100 -20.96 -4.62 -14.81
CA PRO A 100 -20.91 -4.25 -16.23
C PRO A 100 -21.15 -2.76 -16.52
N PHE A 101 -21.53 -1.97 -15.52
CA PHE A 101 -21.79 -0.54 -15.67
C PHE A 101 -20.72 0.34 -15.03
N SER A 102 -19.57 -0.23 -14.67
CA SER A 102 -18.45 0.47 -14.07
C SER A 102 -17.17 0.26 -14.89
N PRO A 103 -17.11 0.74 -16.13
CA PRO A 103 -15.89 0.67 -16.91
C PRO A 103 -14.82 1.59 -16.34
N GLU A 104 -13.56 1.29 -16.58
CA GLU A 104 -12.39 2.05 -16.12
C GLU A 104 -12.49 3.54 -16.46
N THR A 105 -12.93 3.88 -17.65
CA THR A 105 -13.08 5.27 -18.12
C THR A 105 -14.01 6.15 -17.25
N VAL A 106 -14.95 5.55 -16.52
CA VAL A 106 -15.76 6.29 -15.54
C VAL A 106 -14.89 6.75 -14.36
N GLY A 107 -13.91 5.93 -13.96
CA GLY A 107 -12.94 6.26 -12.91
C GLY A 107 -12.09 7.47 -13.29
N ASP A 108 -11.63 7.51 -14.52
CA ASP A 108 -10.77 8.57 -15.02
C ASP A 108 -11.48 9.93 -15.15
N TYR A 109 -12.77 9.92 -15.52
CA TYR A 109 -13.44 11.16 -15.89
C TYR A 109 -14.51 11.65 -14.90
N LEU A 110 -15.27 10.77 -14.26
CA LEU A 110 -16.50 11.19 -13.57
C LEU A 110 -16.73 10.60 -12.17
N ALA A 111 -16.09 9.49 -11.81
CA ALA A 111 -16.36 8.79 -10.55
C ALA A 111 -15.96 9.58 -9.30
N GLY A 112 -15.14 10.61 -9.44
CA GLY A 112 -14.66 11.44 -8.32
C GLY A 112 -13.49 10.83 -7.57
N THR A 113 -13.05 9.63 -7.93
CA THR A 113 -11.80 9.01 -7.46
C THR A 113 -10.59 9.64 -8.16
N ASN A 114 -9.42 9.55 -7.55
CA ASN A 114 -8.20 10.02 -8.20
C ASN A 114 -7.77 9.02 -9.29
N HIS A 115 -7.46 9.52 -10.48
CA HIS A 115 -6.97 8.73 -11.61
C HIS A 115 -5.44 8.51 -11.59
N VAL A 116 -4.72 9.14 -10.68
CA VAL A 116 -3.29 8.87 -10.46
C VAL A 116 -3.17 7.63 -9.59
N LEU A 117 -2.94 6.52 -10.23
CA LEU A 117 -2.98 5.18 -9.64
C LEU A 117 -1.58 4.55 -9.61
N PRO A 118 -1.34 3.58 -8.73
CA PRO A 118 -0.11 2.80 -8.75
C PRO A 118 -0.06 1.90 -9.99
N THR A 119 1.01 2.01 -10.78
CA THR A 119 1.23 1.29 -12.04
C THR A 119 2.33 0.23 -11.92
N GLY A 120 2.43 -0.67 -12.90
CA GLY A 120 3.54 -1.62 -12.99
C GLY A 120 3.67 -2.54 -11.77
N GLY A 121 2.56 -2.94 -11.18
CA GLY A 121 2.54 -3.83 -10.02
C GLY A 121 2.82 -3.14 -8.66
N THR A 122 2.98 -1.82 -8.64
CA THR A 122 3.23 -1.08 -7.39
C THR A 122 2.00 -1.00 -6.47
N ALA A 123 0.81 -1.42 -6.93
CA ALA A 123 -0.37 -1.57 -6.09
C ALA A 123 -0.20 -2.54 -4.91
N ARG A 124 0.90 -3.32 -4.88
CA ARG A 124 1.30 -4.15 -3.72
C ARG A 124 1.68 -3.34 -2.48
N PHE A 125 2.10 -2.09 -2.65
CA PHE A 125 2.62 -1.25 -1.56
C PHE A 125 2.29 0.24 -1.71
N SER A 126 1.67 0.65 -2.80
CA SER A 126 1.25 2.03 -3.05
C SER A 126 -0.26 2.11 -3.21
N SER A 127 -0.81 3.26 -2.83
CA SER A 127 -2.23 3.60 -3.00
C SER A 127 -2.43 4.62 -4.12
N PRO A 128 -3.65 4.84 -4.61
CA PRO A 128 -4.00 6.01 -5.40
C PRO A 128 -3.59 7.31 -4.70
N LEU A 129 -3.22 8.34 -5.47
CA LEU A 129 -2.88 9.64 -4.93
C LEU A 129 -4.04 10.20 -4.10
N GLY A 130 -3.77 10.52 -2.85
CA GLY A 130 -4.77 11.00 -1.90
C GLY A 130 -4.30 12.20 -1.08
N VAL A 131 -5.16 12.69 -0.21
CA VAL A 131 -4.84 13.82 0.68
C VAL A 131 -3.68 13.48 1.61
N ASP A 132 -3.55 12.22 2.02
CA ASP A 132 -2.48 11.75 2.91
C ASP A 132 -1.08 11.97 2.33
N ASP A 133 -0.93 11.96 0.99
CA ASP A 133 0.35 12.19 0.31
C ASP A 133 0.85 13.63 0.48
N PHE A 134 -0.04 14.55 0.79
CA PHE A 134 0.26 15.96 1.03
C PHE A 134 0.31 16.32 2.53
N LEU A 135 0.05 15.37 3.42
CA LEU A 135 0.06 15.57 4.87
C LEU A 135 1.38 15.11 5.47
N LYS A 136 2.03 16.03 6.20
CA LYS A 136 3.20 15.70 7.00
C LYS A 136 2.76 15.26 8.39
N LYS A 137 3.20 14.08 8.82
CA LYS A 137 2.96 13.54 10.16
C LYS A 137 4.24 13.61 11.00
N SER A 138 4.11 13.93 12.27
CA SER A 138 5.21 13.92 13.25
C SER A 138 4.77 13.17 14.49
N ASN A 139 5.65 12.33 15.04
CA ASN A 139 5.40 11.67 16.31
C ASN A 139 5.75 12.62 17.46
N ILE A 140 4.86 12.74 18.45
CA ILE A 140 5.08 13.46 19.68
C ILE A 140 5.14 12.43 20.80
N VAL A 141 6.28 12.39 21.51
CA VAL A 141 6.51 11.45 22.60
C VAL A 141 6.79 12.23 23.87
N SER A 142 6.01 11.99 24.93
CA SER A 142 6.21 12.58 26.26
C SER A 142 6.06 11.49 27.31
N PHE A 143 7.05 11.41 28.21
CA PHE A 143 7.04 10.51 29.36
C PHE A 143 7.12 11.32 30.64
N SER A 144 6.37 10.89 31.68
CA SER A 144 6.67 11.32 33.04
C SER A 144 7.95 10.66 33.54
N GLU A 145 8.52 11.16 34.62
CA GLU A 145 9.68 10.57 35.25
C GLU A 145 9.39 9.15 35.75
N GLU A 146 8.24 8.95 36.37
CA GLU A 146 7.79 7.66 36.88
C GLU A 146 7.68 6.66 35.74
N ALA A 147 7.00 7.01 34.64
CA ALA A 147 6.87 6.14 33.48
C ALA A 147 8.23 5.82 32.86
N LEU A 148 9.12 6.82 32.72
CA LEU A 148 10.46 6.55 32.19
C LEU A 148 11.27 5.63 33.12
N SER A 149 11.08 5.75 34.45
CA SER A 149 11.75 4.90 35.44
C SER A 149 11.36 3.43 35.28
N GLU A 150 10.08 3.14 35.01
CA GLU A 150 9.59 1.79 34.76
C GLU A 150 10.22 1.17 33.48
N PHE A 151 10.38 1.96 32.44
CA PHE A 151 10.94 1.49 31.16
C PHE A 151 12.47 1.52 31.09
N ARG A 152 13.13 2.12 32.08
CA ARG A 152 14.58 2.33 32.10
C ARG A 152 15.41 1.08 31.81
N GLU A 153 15.10 -0.01 32.49
CA GLU A 153 15.85 -1.27 32.35
C GLU A 153 15.63 -1.92 30.99
N TYR A 154 14.42 -1.81 30.44
CA TYR A 154 14.10 -2.32 29.09
C TYR A 154 14.90 -1.57 28.04
N VAL A 155 14.92 -0.23 28.09
CA VAL A 155 15.71 0.58 27.15
C VAL A 155 17.20 0.25 27.27
N ARG A 156 17.73 0.10 28.50
CA ARG A 156 19.12 -0.25 28.71
C ARG A 156 19.48 -1.61 28.10
N ARG A 157 18.62 -2.62 28.27
CA ARG A 157 18.80 -3.96 27.69
C ARG A 157 18.77 -3.94 26.17
N MET A 158 17.77 -3.29 25.59
CA MET A 158 17.63 -3.21 24.14
C MET A 158 18.82 -2.49 23.52
N ALA A 159 19.21 -1.33 24.05
CA ALA A 159 20.38 -0.61 23.60
C ALA A 159 21.68 -1.44 23.73
N GLY A 160 21.81 -2.24 24.82
CA GLY A 160 22.94 -3.14 25.02
C GLY A 160 22.98 -4.27 23.98
N MET A 161 21.85 -4.84 23.60
CA MET A 161 21.76 -5.86 22.52
C MET A 161 22.16 -5.30 21.15
N GLU A 162 21.90 -4.02 20.91
CA GLU A 162 22.28 -3.31 19.68
C GLU A 162 23.72 -2.73 19.74
N GLY A 163 24.39 -2.80 20.88
CA GLY A 163 25.73 -2.19 21.09
C GLY A 163 25.70 -0.66 21.16
N LEU A 164 24.57 -0.06 21.51
CA LEU A 164 24.34 1.38 21.49
C LEU A 164 24.45 2.00 22.90
N ASP A 165 25.69 2.09 23.46
CA ASP A 165 25.95 2.59 24.79
C ASP A 165 25.40 4.00 25.05
N ALA A 166 25.48 4.90 24.07
CA ALA A 166 25.00 6.26 24.23
C ALA A 166 23.46 6.29 24.38
N HIS A 167 22.72 5.38 23.75
CA HIS A 167 21.27 5.24 23.93
C HIS A 167 20.91 4.80 25.35
N ALA A 168 21.62 3.81 25.88
CA ALA A 168 21.47 3.40 27.29
C ALA A 168 21.75 4.58 28.23
N ARG A 169 22.87 5.29 28.03
CA ARG A 169 23.27 6.47 28.81
C ARG A 169 22.25 7.60 28.73
N ALA A 170 21.62 7.80 27.60
CA ALA A 170 20.60 8.86 27.44
C ALA A 170 19.47 8.73 28.49
N VAL A 171 19.04 7.52 28.81
CA VAL A 171 18.03 7.27 29.85
C VAL A 171 18.65 7.35 31.25
N GLU A 172 19.82 6.69 31.46
CA GLU A 172 20.48 6.63 32.75
C GLU A 172 20.82 8.02 33.34
N MET A 173 21.34 8.91 32.51
CA MET A 173 21.72 10.27 32.91
C MET A 173 20.58 11.11 33.47
N ARG A 174 19.33 10.84 33.09
CA ARG A 174 18.15 11.53 33.60
C ARG A 174 17.91 11.27 35.09
N PHE A 175 18.41 10.16 35.61
CA PHE A 175 18.23 9.75 37.00
C PHE A 175 19.50 9.98 37.87
N LEU A 176 20.68 10.16 37.26
CA LEU A 176 21.95 10.32 38.03
C LEU A 176 22.05 11.66 38.74
N ASN A 177 21.54 12.74 38.18
CA ASN A 177 21.65 14.07 38.77
C ASN A 177 20.83 14.23 40.07
N LYS A 178 19.75 13.47 40.26
CA LYS A 178 18.96 13.50 41.50
C LYS A 178 19.69 12.83 42.68
N LYS A 179 20.44 11.76 42.47
CA LYS A 179 21.25 11.12 43.53
C LYS A 179 22.34 12.05 44.07
N LYS A 180 22.84 12.98 43.24
CA LYS A 180 23.83 13.99 43.70
C LYS A 180 23.16 15.12 44.49
N ALA A 181 21.96 15.55 44.13
CA ALA A 181 21.23 16.59 44.82
C ALA A 181 20.75 16.12 46.21
N GLN A 182 20.30 14.88 46.36
CA GLN A 182 19.92 14.31 47.66
C GLN A 182 21.11 14.10 48.61
N LYS A 183 22.28 13.65 48.10
CA LYS A 183 23.49 13.52 48.93
C LYS A 183 24.12 14.85 49.36
N GLY A 184 23.80 15.96 48.70
CA GLY A 184 24.24 17.30 49.07
C GLY A 184 23.42 17.96 50.18
N GLN A 185 22.23 17.45 50.48
CA GLN A 185 21.35 17.95 51.56
C GLN A 185 21.61 17.30 52.94
N ASP A 186 22.26 16.14 52.94
CA ASP A 186 22.61 15.43 54.19
C ASP A 186 24.04 15.82 54.72
N GLY A 187 24.46 17.04 54.49
CA GLY A 187 25.68 17.59 55.09
C GLY A 187 25.53 17.81 56.58
N PRO A 188 26.61 17.63 57.43
CA PRO A 188 26.48 17.52 58.88
C PRO A 188 25.94 18.78 59.51
N SER A 189 24.85 18.61 60.26
CA SER A 189 24.27 19.62 61.16
C SER A 189 25.36 20.13 62.10
N LYS A 190 25.80 21.39 61.95
CA LYS A 190 26.68 22.07 62.89
C LYS A 190 25.95 22.27 64.21
N THR A 191 26.19 21.40 65.15
CA THR A 191 25.84 21.57 66.54
C THR A 191 26.49 22.87 67.05
N ARG A 192 25.70 23.94 67.22
CA ARG A 192 26.10 25.12 67.95
C ARG A 192 26.17 24.75 69.43
N ARG A 193 27.39 24.55 69.93
CA ARG A 193 27.65 24.62 71.40
C ARG A 193 27.52 26.09 71.80
N ARG A 194 26.58 26.38 72.68
CA ARG A 194 26.62 27.58 73.52
C ARG A 194 27.55 27.34 74.66
N GLY A 195 28.54 28.23 74.87
CA GLY A 195 29.31 28.50 76.04
C GLY A 195 29.17 29.98 76.29
#